data_b2a17cf05582d23a2af40dbbfb3762e3
#
_entry.id   b2a17cf05582d23a2af40dbbfb3762e3
#
_cell.length_a   1.000
_cell.length_b   1.000
_cell.length_c   1.000
_cell.angle_alpha   90.00
_cell.angle_beta   90.00
_cell.angle_gamma   90.00
#
_symmetry.space_group_name_H-M   'P 1'
#
loop_
_entity.id
_entity.type
_entity.pdbx_description
1 polymer ?
#
loop_
_entity_poly.entity_id
_entity_poly.type
_entity_poly.pdbx_seq_one_letter_code
_entity_poly.pdbx_strand_id
1 'polypeptide(L)'
;MIARWSRGEADADSNMAEAILVDLAATVRRHPWWLARSRLTLELLGRLGVHSPSRIIDVGCGWGTTLEALELRGYAATGADISRQALNQLDHPGRSLVELDLTAPWSPLDDFQPFDAALALDVIEHIDDDAAAVARLGRLVRPGGSVIVSVPALPDLFNEFDQIQGHRRRYLPETLQAAFQDSGLILDRWFWWGSWMVPLLRRTRGRTRALPGDTPEATYARYLQLPPWPAPLIFRAAFALEQDRALAGSLKRGTSLFAVAHKP
;
A
#
# COMPACT_ATOMS: atom_id res chain seq x y z
N MET A 1 -23.37 -0.93 0.71
CA MET A 1 -23.40 -0.54 -0.74
C MET A 1 -22.10 0.17 -1.05
N ILE A 2 -21.33 -0.29 -2.06
CA ILE A 2 -20.05 0.31 -2.46
C ILE A 2 -20.34 1.52 -3.34
N ALA A 3 -19.93 2.72 -2.89
CA ALA A 3 -20.06 3.95 -3.66
C ALA A 3 -19.03 3.94 -4.82
N ARG A 4 -19.33 4.66 -5.91
CA ARG A 4 -18.40 4.84 -7.03
C ARG A 4 -18.08 6.33 -7.18
N TRP A 5 -16.80 6.66 -7.07
CA TRP A 5 -16.32 8.03 -7.21
C TRP A 5 -15.67 8.30 -8.57
N SER A 6 -15.11 7.29 -9.22
CA SER A 6 -14.50 7.42 -10.55
C SER A 6 -15.54 7.44 -11.65
N ARG A 7 -15.30 8.26 -12.68
CA ARG A 7 -16.12 8.34 -13.90
C ARG A 7 -15.42 7.57 -15.02
N GLY A 8 -16.14 6.69 -15.70
CA GLY A 8 -15.62 5.83 -16.77
C GLY A 8 -15.42 4.37 -16.32
N GLU A 9 -15.03 3.52 -17.23
CA GLU A 9 -14.59 2.17 -16.91
C GLU A 9 -13.14 2.24 -16.41
N ALA A 10 -12.84 1.50 -15.36
CA ALA A 10 -11.48 1.38 -14.85
C ALA A 10 -10.62 0.70 -15.92
N ASP A 11 -9.41 1.20 -16.14
CA ASP A 11 -8.44 0.53 -17.00
C ASP A 11 -7.92 -0.72 -16.27
N ALA A 12 -8.52 -1.85 -16.60
CA ALA A 12 -8.20 -3.13 -15.96
C ALA A 12 -6.76 -3.59 -16.21
N ASP A 13 -6.10 -3.05 -17.26
CA ASP A 13 -4.73 -3.46 -17.64
C ASP A 13 -3.64 -2.87 -16.71
N SER A 14 -3.97 -1.93 -15.85
CA SER A 14 -3.01 -1.25 -14.95
C SER A 14 -2.87 -1.89 -13.57
N ASN A 15 -3.61 -2.95 -13.27
CA ASN A 15 -3.68 -3.56 -11.94
C ASN A 15 -3.15 -4.98 -11.87
N MET A 16 -2.89 -5.41 -10.61
CA MET A 16 -2.72 -6.82 -10.28
C MET A 16 -3.94 -7.61 -10.77
N ALA A 17 -3.72 -8.76 -11.42
CA ALA A 17 -4.78 -9.62 -11.93
C ALA A 17 -5.81 -9.91 -10.81
N GLU A 18 -7.11 -9.72 -11.11
CA GLU A 18 -8.19 -9.91 -10.13
C GLU A 18 -8.19 -11.30 -9.50
N ALA A 19 -7.79 -12.33 -10.26
CA ALA A 19 -7.65 -13.70 -9.74
C ALA A 19 -6.66 -13.78 -8.58
N ILE A 20 -5.56 -13.02 -8.61
CA ILE A 20 -4.58 -12.94 -7.52
C ILE A 20 -5.22 -12.32 -6.26
N LEU A 21 -6.01 -11.25 -6.43
CA LEU A 21 -6.69 -10.58 -5.32
C LEU A 21 -7.72 -11.49 -4.65
N VAL A 22 -8.38 -12.37 -5.42
CA VAL A 22 -9.39 -13.29 -4.91
C VAL A 22 -8.75 -14.51 -4.23
N ASP A 23 -7.89 -15.22 -4.93
CA ASP A 23 -7.43 -16.56 -4.52
C ASP A 23 -6.42 -16.52 -3.37
N LEU A 24 -5.69 -15.42 -3.21
CA LEU A 24 -4.63 -15.32 -2.22
C LEU A 24 -4.98 -14.52 -0.97
N ALA A 25 -6.22 -14.06 -0.85
CA ALA A 25 -6.67 -13.25 0.29
C ALA A 25 -6.37 -13.89 1.65
N ALA A 26 -6.64 -15.18 1.82
CA ALA A 26 -6.39 -15.90 3.08
C ALA A 26 -4.89 -16.01 3.41
N THR A 27 -4.03 -16.13 2.40
CA THR A 27 -2.58 -16.19 2.56
C THR A 27 -2.03 -14.82 2.95
N VAL A 28 -2.43 -13.77 2.24
CA VAL A 28 -1.96 -12.39 2.46
C VAL A 28 -2.35 -11.88 3.85
N ARG A 29 -3.59 -12.11 4.28
CA ARG A 29 -4.07 -11.70 5.62
C ARG A 29 -3.28 -12.28 6.78
N ARG A 30 -2.56 -13.37 6.59
CA ARG A 30 -1.71 -14.02 7.61
C ARG A 30 -0.22 -13.79 7.38
N HIS A 31 0.16 -13.24 6.26
CA HIS A 31 1.55 -13.09 5.87
C HIS A 31 2.26 -12.03 6.73
N PRO A 32 3.43 -12.34 7.33
CA PRO A 32 4.11 -11.45 8.27
C PRO A 32 4.42 -10.07 7.73
N TRP A 33 4.69 -9.94 6.43
CA TRP A 33 5.04 -8.66 5.79
C TRP A 33 3.85 -7.69 5.81
N TRP A 34 2.65 -8.12 5.36
CA TRP A 34 1.45 -7.26 5.37
C TRP A 34 1.03 -6.88 6.78
N LEU A 35 1.07 -7.83 7.72
CA LEU A 35 0.77 -7.56 9.12
C LEU A 35 1.75 -6.56 9.74
N ALA A 36 3.04 -6.67 9.39
CA ALA A 36 4.06 -5.74 9.87
C ALA A 36 3.90 -4.35 9.25
N ARG A 37 3.56 -4.26 7.94
CA ARG A 37 3.27 -2.99 7.26
C ARG A 37 2.08 -2.27 7.90
N SER A 38 0.97 -2.98 8.13
CA SER A 38 -0.21 -2.41 8.79
C SER A 38 0.12 -1.92 10.21
N ARG A 39 0.90 -2.68 10.98
CA ARG A 39 1.37 -2.25 12.32
C ARG A 39 2.22 -1.00 12.26
N LEU A 40 3.18 -0.93 11.33
CA LEU A 40 4.02 0.25 11.11
C LEU A 40 3.17 1.47 10.79
N THR A 41 2.19 1.32 9.91
CA THR A 41 1.28 2.39 9.49
C THR A 41 0.44 2.90 10.67
N LEU A 42 -0.11 2.00 11.49
CA LEU A 42 -0.86 2.38 12.70
C LEU A 42 0.01 3.14 13.71
N GLU A 43 1.23 2.69 13.94
CA GLU A 43 2.17 3.39 14.82
C GLU A 43 2.55 4.77 14.25
N LEU A 44 2.74 4.85 12.93
CA LEU A 44 3.03 6.10 12.24
C LEU A 44 1.89 7.10 12.39
N LEU A 45 0.64 6.67 12.20
CA LEU A 45 -0.56 7.50 12.43
C LEU A 45 -0.58 8.05 13.85
N GLY A 46 -0.32 7.21 14.86
CA GLY A 46 -0.25 7.63 16.24
C GLY A 46 0.83 8.70 16.49
N ARG A 47 2.02 8.55 15.88
CA ARG A 47 3.11 9.55 15.98
C ARG A 47 2.80 10.87 15.27
N LEU A 48 1.89 10.84 14.28
CA LEU A 48 1.40 12.04 13.60
C LEU A 48 0.22 12.70 14.34
N GLY A 49 -0.18 12.18 15.51
CA GLY A 49 -1.33 12.68 16.25
C GLY A 49 -2.69 12.30 15.65
N VAL A 50 -2.72 11.39 14.70
CA VAL A 50 -3.96 10.87 14.10
C VAL A 50 -4.41 9.67 14.92
N HIS A 51 -5.40 9.89 15.78
CA HIS A 51 -5.92 8.88 16.71
C HIS A 51 -7.38 8.56 16.43
N SER A 52 -7.83 7.38 16.88
CA SER A 52 -9.25 7.03 16.87
C SER A 52 -10.10 8.10 17.60
N PRO A 53 -11.25 8.50 17.04
CA PRO A 53 -11.95 7.95 15.90
C PRO A 53 -11.69 8.70 14.56
N SER A 54 -10.47 9.23 14.32
CA SER A 54 -10.16 9.96 13.08
C SER A 54 -10.62 9.21 11.83
N ARG A 55 -11.00 9.97 10.81
CA ARG A 55 -11.45 9.46 9.52
C ARG A 55 -10.25 9.18 8.62
N ILE A 56 -10.09 7.94 8.18
CA ILE A 56 -8.96 7.51 7.34
C ILE A 56 -9.48 6.83 6.08
N ILE A 57 -8.88 7.16 4.94
CA ILE A 57 -9.10 6.43 3.70
C ILE A 57 -7.85 5.60 3.34
N ASP A 58 -8.05 4.31 3.11
CA ASP A 58 -7.03 3.37 2.62
C ASP A 58 -7.24 3.16 1.11
N VAL A 59 -6.48 3.88 0.30
CA VAL A 59 -6.57 3.85 -1.16
C VAL A 59 -5.70 2.73 -1.70
N GLY A 60 -6.25 1.88 -2.57
CA GLY A 60 -5.66 0.61 -2.96
C GLY A 60 -5.70 -0.39 -1.81
N CYS A 61 -6.85 -0.49 -1.12
CA CYS A 61 -6.97 -1.32 0.08
C CYS A 61 -6.85 -2.83 -0.20
N GLY A 62 -6.99 -3.27 -1.45
CA GLY A 62 -6.78 -4.63 -1.92
C GLY A 62 -7.43 -5.68 -1.02
N TRP A 63 -6.62 -6.47 -0.34
CA TRP A 63 -7.08 -7.53 0.57
C TRP A 63 -7.63 -7.05 1.93
N GLY A 64 -7.63 -5.74 2.19
CA GLY A 64 -8.21 -5.14 3.39
C GLY A 64 -7.37 -5.29 4.66
N THR A 65 -6.10 -5.72 4.59
CA THR A 65 -5.29 -5.98 5.79
C THR A 65 -5.06 -4.73 6.64
N THR A 66 -4.81 -3.59 6.02
CA THR A 66 -4.65 -2.31 6.74
C THR A 66 -6.00 -1.75 7.15
N LEU A 67 -7.01 -1.84 6.29
CA LEU A 67 -8.38 -1.43 6.58
C LEU A 67 -8.92 -2.14 7.84
N GLU A 68 -8.80 -3.47 7.92
CA GLU A 68 -9.20 -4.25 9.10
C GLU A 68 -8.41 -3.82 10.37
N ALA A 69 -7.12 -3.55 10.22
CA ALA A 69 -6.30 -3.11 11.34
C ALA A 69 -6.69 -1.71 11.87
N LEU A 70 -7.13 -0.80 10.97
CA LEU A 70 -7.68 0.51 11.33
C LEU A 70 -9.01 0.36 12.07
N GLU A 71 -9.93 -0.44 11.54
CA GLU A 71 -11.23 -0.71 12.15
C GLU A 71 -11.10 -1.29 13.56
N LEU A 72 -10.20 -2.26 13.74
CA LEU A 72 -9.91 -2.87 15.05
C LEU A 72 -9.34 -1.88 16.07
N ARG A 73 -8.75 -0.77 15.62
CA ARG A 73 -8.26 0.33 16.47
C ARG A 73 -9.28 1.46 16.65
N GLY A 74 -10.49 1.29 16.11
CA GLY A 74 -11.61 2.22 16.26
C GLY A 74 -11.54 3.47 15.38
N TYR A 75 -10.72 3.46 14.31
CA TYR A 75 -10.75 4.52 13.30
C TYR A 75 -12.03 4.44 12.46
N ALA A 76 -12.53 5.60 12.01
CA ALA A 76 -13.57 5.68 11.01
C ALA A 76 -12.95 5.44 9.61
N ALA A 77 -12.67 4.17 9.29
CA ALA A 77 -11.94 3.79 8.12
C ALA A 77 -12.85 3.60 6.89
N THR A 78 -12.36 4.06 5.73
CA THR A 78 -12.96 3.83 4.41
C THR A 78 -11.94 3.11 3.54
N GLY A 79 -12.29 1.97 2.97
CA GLY A 79 -11.49 1.28 1.97
C GLY A 79 -11.83 1.79 0.58
N ALA A 80 -10.82 2.12 -0.21
CA ALA A 80 -10.97 2.50 -1.61
C ALA A 80 -10.09 1.63 -2.49
N ASP A 81 -10.63 1.16 -3.61
CA ASP A 81 -9.88 0.37 -4.59
C ASP A 81 -10.46 0.56 -5.99
N ILE A 82 -9.65 0.34 -7.00
CA ILE A 82 -10.09 0.33 -8.39
C ILE A 82 -10.83 -0.97 -8.72
N SER A 83 -10.44 -2.09 -8.06
CA SER A 83 -11.06 -3.39 -8.26
C SER A 83 -12.38 -3.52 -7.49
N ARG A 84 -13.48 -3.46 -8.22
CA ARG A 84 -14.81 -3.73 -7.67
C ARG A 84 -14.91 -5.13 -7.06
N GLN A 85 -14.20 -6.09 -7.64
CA GLN A 85 -14.22 -7.47 -7.16
C GLN A 85 -13.51 -7.60 -5.82
N ALA A 86 -12.35 -6.94 -5.63
CA ALA A 86 -11.68 -6.88 -4.33
C ALA A 86 -12.58 -6.24 -3.27
N LEU A 87 -13.24 -5.12 -3.60
CA LEU A 87 -14.17 -4.45 -2.70
C LEU A 87 -15.36 -5.35 -2.31
N ASN A 88 -15.92 -6.11 -3.25
CA ASN A 88 -17.03 -7.03 -2.97
C ASN A 88 -16.65 -8.12 -1.95
N GLN A 89 -15.38 -8.54 -1.90
CA GLN A 89 -14.91 -9.50 -0.88
C GLN A 89 -14.78 -8.89 0.52
N LEU A 90 -14.65 -7.57 0.57
CA LEU A 90 -14.53 -6.82 1.82
C LEU A 90 -15.89 -6.31 2.30
N ASP A 91 -16.93 -6.36 1.46
CA ASP A 91 -18.25 -5.78 1.77
C ASP A 91 -18.94 -6.56 2.90
N HIS A 92 -19.21 -5.87 3.98
CA HIS A 92 -20.01 -6.36 5.08
C HIS A 92 -20.76 -5.19 5.75
N PRO A 93 -21.84 -5.45 6.50
CA PRO A 93 -22.58 -4.39 7.16
C PRO A 93 -21.71 -3.48 8.03
N GLY A 94 -21.82 -2.18 7.81
CA GLY A 94 -21.09 -1.17 8.57
C GLY A 94 -19.73 -0.75 8.01
N ARG A 95 -19.17 -1.47 7.02
CA ARG A 95 -17.92 -1.08 6.36
C ARG A 95 -18.18 -0.03 5.26
N SER A 96 -17.37 1.02 5.25
CA SER A 96 -17.37 2.04 4.19
C SER A 96 -16.40 1.64 3.08
N LEU A 97 -16.92 1.48 1.85
CA LEU A 97 -16.12 1.09 0.69
C LEU A 97 -16.45 1.97 -0.50
N VAL A 98 -15.40 2.31 -1.28
CA VAL A 98 -15.50 3.20 -2.44
C VAL A 98 -14.72 2.63 -3.61
N GLU A 99 -15.32 2.55 -4.78
CA GLU A 99 -14.63 2.30 -6.04
C GLU A 99 -13.98 3.60 -6.51
N LEU A 100 -12.65 3.62 -6.52
CA LEU A 100 -11.85 4.81 -6.81
C LEU A 100 -10.64 4.45 -7.68
N ASP A 101 -10.58 5.08 -8.84
CA ASP A 101 -9.42 5.08 -9.72
C ASP A 101 -8.68 6.42 -9.60
N LEU A 102 -7.43 6.39 -9.17
CA LEU A 102 -6.60 7.60 -9.06
C LEU A 102 -6.15 8.15 -10.42
N THR A 103 -6.30 7.43 -11.52
CA THR A 103 -5.93 7.89 -12.86
C THR A 103 -7.09 8.61 -13.56
N ALA A 104 -8.33 8.21 -13.26
CA ALA A 104 -9.53 8.74 -13.87
C ALA A 104 -10.01 10.04 -13.20
N PRO A 105 -10.76 10.90 -13.92
CA PRO A 105 -11.50 11.97 -13.28
C PRO A 105 -12.48 11.40 -12.25
N TRP A 106 -12.42 11.94 -11.05
CA TRP A 106 -13.36 11.57 -9.99
C TRP A 106 -13.95 12.80 -9.31
N SER A 107 -15.15 12.64 -8.80
CA SER A 107 -15.82 13.63 -7.97
C SER A 107 -16.38 12.91 -6.76
N PRO A 108 -16.04 13.36 -5.55
CA PRO A 108 -16.73 12.89 -4.36
C PRO A 108 -18.23 13.18 -4.47
N LEU A 109 -19.02 12.46 -3.70
CA LEU A 109 -20.44 12.75 -3.54
C LEU A 109 -20.63 14.18 -2.97
N ASP A 110 -21.80 14.78 -3.16
CA ASP A 110 -22.08 16.17 -2.76
C ASP A 110 -21.87 16.42 -1.26
N ASP A 111 -21.99 15.39 -0.43
CA ASP A 111 -21.78 15.42 1.02
C ASP A 111 -20.39 14.92 1.46
N PHE A 112 -19.41 14.91 0.54
CA PHE A 112 -18.06 14.47 0.83
C PHE A 112 -17.43 15.24 1.98
N GLN A 113 -17.03 14.51 3.01
CA GLN A 113 -16.27 15.03 4.14
C GLN A 113 -14.81 14.61 4.00
N PRO A 114 -13.85 15.55 3.96
CA PRO A 114 -12.43 15.21 3.86
C PRO A 114 -11.95 14.32 5.02
N PHE A 115 -10.93 13.53 4.74
CA PHE A 115 -10.31 12.62 5.72
C PHE A 115 -9.23 13.33 6.54
N ASP A 116 -8.97 12.81 7.74
CA ASP A 116 -7.83 13.23 8.56
C ASP A 116 -6.51 12.67 8.01
N ALA A 117 -6.56 11.48 7.41
CA ALA A 117 -5.43 10.91 6.70
C ALA A 117 -5.87 10.08 5.50
N ALA A 118 -5.02 10.08 4.45
CA ALA A 118 -5.11 9.19 3.31
C ALA A 118 -3.86 8.30 3.25
N LEU A 119 -4.07 7.01 3.07
CA LEU A 119 -3.04 6.00 2.89
C LEU A 119 -3.03 5.55 1.43
N ALA A 120 -1.84 5.34 0.86
CA ALA A 120 -1.63 4.66 -0.41
C ALA A 120 -0.41 3.74 -0.25
N LEU A 121 -0.68 2.47 0.09
CA LEU A 121 0.35 1.52 0.50
C LEU A 121 0.60 0.51 -0.62
N ASP A 122 1.69 0.72 -1.37
CA ASP A 122 2.05 0.01 -2.60
C ASP A 122 0.95 0.17 -3.67
N VAL A 123 0.78 1.42 -4.13
CA VAL A 123 -0.25 1.84 -5.11
C VAL A 123 0.35 2.65 -6.25
N ILE A 124 1.14 3.68 -5.97
CA ILE A 124 1.58 4.64 -7.00
C ILE A 124 2.61 4.05 -7.98
N GLU A 125 3.26 2.95 -7.63
CA GLU A 125 4.13 2.18 -8.54
C GLU A 125 3.40 1.55 -9.71
N HIS A 126 2.08 1.39 -9.62
CA HIS A 126 1.23 0.88 -10.69
C HIS A 126 0.80 1.97 -11.67
N ILE A 127 0.95 3.25 -11.32
CA ILE A 127 0.44 4.39 -12.05
C ILE A 127 1.56 5.06 -12.84
N ASP A 128 1.33 5.38 -14.12
CA ASP A 128 2.34 6.03 -14.96
C ASP A 128 2.65 7.44 -14.46
N ASP A 129 1.62 8.23 -14.17
CA ASP A 129 1.71 9.58 -13.61
C ASP A 129 1.51 9.51 -12.09
N ASP A 130 2.55 9.07 -11.39
CA ASP A 130 2.55 8.96 -9.93
C ASP A 130 2.46 10.32 -9.23
N ALA A 131 2.96 11.39 -9.84
CA ALA A 131 2.82 12.76 -9.31
C ALA A 131 1.36 13.23 -9.31
N ALA A 132 0.62 12.98 -10.40
CA ALA A 132 -0.81 13.26 -10.43
C ALA A 132 -1.59 12.41 -9.42
N ALA A 133 -1.20 11.14 -9.21
CA ALA A 133 -1.81 10.29 -8.19
C ALA A 133 -1.60 10.85 -6.79
N VAL A 134 -0.38 11.30 -6.45
CA VAL A 134 -0.06 11.95 -5.17
C VAL A 134 -0.85 13.24 -4.97
N ALA A 135 -0.95 14.08 -6.01
CA ALA A 135 -1.76 15.29 -5.94
C ALA A 135 -3.25 14.99 -5.68
N ARG A 136 -3.77 13.91 -6.26
CA ARG A 136 -5.15 13.46 -6.03
C ARG A 136 -5.36 12.93 -4.61
N LEU A 137 -4.39 12.23 -4.01
CA LEU A 137 -4.44 11.85 -2.59
C LEU A 137 -4.58 13.09 -1.69
N GLY A 138 -3.86 14.18 -2.01
CA GLY A 138 -3.98 15.45 -1.30
C GLY A 138 -5.38 16.07 -1.33
N ARG A 139 -6.18 15.77 -2.37
CA ARG A 139 -7.58 16.24 -2.44
C ARG A 139 -8.53 15.50 -1.52
N LEU A 140 -8.15 14.29 -1.06
CA LEU A 140 -8.95 13.48 -0.14
C LEU A 140 -8.87 13.97 1.30
N VAL A 141 -7.79 14.66 1.67
CA VAL A 141 -7.57 15.08 3.05
C VAL A 141 -7.93 16.55 3.28
N ARG A 142 -8.33 16.86 4.50
CA ARG A 142 -8.57 18.24 4.96
C ARG A 142 -7.25 19.03 5.04
N PRO A 143 -7.30 20.38 5.10
CA PRO A 143 -6.13 21.17 5.52
C PRO A 143 -5.58 20.66 6.84
N GLY A 144 -4.25 20.52 6.95
CA GLY A 144 -3.56 19.87 8.06
C GLY A 144 -3.69 18.35 8.11
N GLY A 145 -4.41 17.72 7.18
CA GLY A 145 -4.53 16.27 7.09
C GLY A 145 -3.28 15.63 6.49
N SER A 146 -3.02 14.36 6.84
CA SER A 146 -1.81 13.63 6.46
C SER A 146 -2.02 12.74 5.24
N VAL A 147 -0.98 12.61 4.41
CA VAL A 147 -0.89 11.61 3.32
C VAL A 147 0.31 10.71 3.61
N ILE A 148 0.06 9.40 3.67
CA ILE A 148 1.09 8.38 3.88
C ILE A 148 1.14 7.50 2.64
N VAL A 149 2.31 7.44 2.02
CA VAL A 149 2.56 6.59 0.85
C VAL A 149 3.65 5.58 1.19
N SER A 150 3.46 4.32 0.83
CA SER A 150 4.56 3.36 0.76
C SER A 150 4.74 2.85 -0.67
N VAL A 151 5.99 2.56 -1.03
CA VAL A 151 6.34 2.06 -2.37
C VAL A 151 7.45 1.01 -2.28
N PRO A 152 7.51 0.06 -3.23
CA PRO A 152 8.65 -0.83 -3.36
C PRO A 152 9.91 -0.03 -3.73
N ALA A 153 10.99 -0.31 -3.04
CA ALA A 153 12.24 0.43 -3.18
C ALA A 153 13.33 -0.39 -3.88
N LEU A 154 14.43 0.29 -4.22
CA LEU A 154 15.61 -0.28 -4.87
C LEU A 154 15.29 -0.83 -6.27
N PRO A 155 15.42 -0.02 -7.33
CA PRO A 155 15.17 -0.43 -8.72
C PRO A 155 15.98 -1.66 -9.14
N ASP A 156 17.15 -1.88 -8.52
CA ASP A 156 17.97 -3.07 -8.76
C ASP A 156 17.33 -4.38 -8.24
N LEU A 157 16.26 -4.31 -7.47
CA LEU A 157 15.47 -5.47 -7.03
C LEU A 157 14.24 -5.76 -7.90
N PHE A 158 13.99 -4.95 -8.95
CA PHE A 158 12.88 -5.20 -9.86
C PHE A 158 13.01 -6.57 -10.53
N ASN A 159 11.97 -7.37 -10.49
CA ASN A 159 11.99 -8.74 -11.00
C ASN A 159 10.60 -9.23 -11.44
N GLU A 160 10.48 -10.52 -11.76
CA GLU A 160 9.25 -11.20 -12.16
C GLU A 160 8.08 -10.97 -11.17
N PHE A 161 8.35 -10.91 -9.87
CA PHE A 161 7.32 -10.67 -8.86
C PHE A 161 6.68 -9.29 -9.00
N ASP A 162 7.49 -8.26 -9.29
CA ASP A 162 7.00 -6.91 -9.58
C ASP A 162 6.16 -6.90 -10.87
N GLN A 163 6.60 -7.61 -11.91
CA GLN A 163 5.89 -7.69 -13.18
C GLN A 163 4.51 -8.35 -13.03
N ILE A 164 4.43 -9.46 -12.28
CA ILE A 164 3.16 -10.17 -12.01
C ILE A 164 2.19 -9.27 -11.24
N GLN A 165 2.70 -8.40 -10.37
CA GLN A 165 1.88 -7.42 -9.64
C GLN A 165 1.47 -6.22 -10.51
N GLY A 166 2.00 -6.06 -11.71
CA GLY A 166 1.76 -4.90 -12.55
C GLY A 166 2.55 -3.66 -12.13
N HIS A 167 3.64 -3.83 -11.33
CA HIS A 167 4.50 -2.71 -10.99
C HIS A 167 5.19 -2.17 -12.23
N ARG A 168 5.19 -0.87 -12.40
CA ARG A 168 5.90 -0.16 -13.47
C ARG A 168 7.31 0.22 -13.04
N ARG A 169 7.52 0.39 -11.73
CA ARG A 169 8.80 0.85 -11.16
C ARG A 169 8.99 0.48 -9.71
N ARG A 170 10.22 0.61 -9.25
CA ARG A 170 10.62 0.71 -7.85
C ARG A 170 11.30 2.05 -7.62
N TYR A 171 11.31 2.54 -6.40
CA TYR A 171 11.73 3.89 -6.08
C TYR A 171 13.10 3.96 -5.40
N LEU A 172 13.76 5.07 -5.64
CA LEU A 172 14.80 5.64 -4.79
C LEU A 172 14.22 6.83 -4.03
N PRO A 173 14.87 7.31 -2.96
CA PRO A 173 14.36 8.48 -2.22
C PRO A 173 14.12 9.69 -3.13
N GLU A 174 15.00 9.94 -4.08
CA GLU A 174 14.93 11.08 -5.01
C GLU A 174 13.72 10.97 -5.93
N THR A 175 13.42 9.77 -6.46
CA THR A 175 12.29 9.56 -7.35
C THR A 175 10.96 9.58 -6.58
N LEU A 176 10.93 9.10 -5.33
CA LEU A 176 9.75 9.22 -4.48
C LEU A 176 9.49 10.69 -4.11
N GLN A 177 10.53 11.46 -3.76
CA GLN A 177 10.39 12.88 -3.46
C GLN A 177 9.87 13.66 -4.68
N ALA A 178 10.34 13.31 -5.89
CA ALA A 178 9.87 13.92 -7.12
C ALA A 178 8.36 13.74 -7.35
N ALA A 179 7.78 12.62 -6.96
CA ALA A 179 6.34 12.39 -7.05
C ALA A 179 5.51 13.33 -6.16
N PHE A 180 6.11 13.97 -5.16
CA PHE A 180 5.45 14.96 -4.31
C PHE A 180 5.65 16.41 -4.79
N GLN A 181 6.53 16.64 -5.77
CA GLN A 181 6.70 17.97 -6.35
C GLN A 181 5.40 18.41 -7.02
N ASP A 182 5.04 19.67 -6.82
CA ASP A 182 3.83 20.27 -7.40
C ASP A 182 2.50 19.58 -7.04
N SER A 183 2.50 18.65 -6.09
CA SER A 183 1.29 17.94 -5.63
C SER A 183 0.36 18.80 -4.78
N GLY A 184 0.81 19.96 -4.32
CA GLY A 184 0.10 20.78 -3.32
C GLY A 184 0.24 20.23 -1.89
N LEU A 185 1.05 19.21 -1.67
CA LEU A 185 1.39 18.64 -0.37
C LEU A 185 2.79 19.09 0.06
N ILE A 186 2.99 19.24 1.35
CA ILE A 186 4.33 19.44 1.94
C ILE A 186 4.84 18.08 2.39
N LEU A 187 5.92 17.60 1.77
CA LEU A 187 6.58 16.36 2.16
C LEU A 187 7.38 16.62 3.46
N ASP A 188 6.93 16.04 4.57
CA ASP A 188 7.56 16.22 5.88
C ASP A 188 8.82 15.36 6.02
N ARG A 189 8.71 14.10 5.59
CA ARG A 189 9.80 13.14 5.66
C ARG A 189 9.56 11.91 4.80
N TRP A 190 10.64 11.17 4.58
CA TRP A 190 10.60 9.81 4.07
C TRP A 190 11.55 8.93 4.89
N PHE A 191 11.35 7.61 4.86
CA PHE A 191 12.21 6.66 5.55
C PHE A 191 12.16 5.26 4.91
N TRP A 192 13.22 4.50 5.13
CA TRP A 192 13.35 3.12 4.68
C TRP A 192 12.67 2.15 5.64
N TRP A 193 12.14 1.05 5.08
CA TRP A 193 11.61 -0.09 5.81
C TRP A 193 11.97 -1.41 5.13
N GLY A 194 12.07 -2.53 5.89
CA GLY A 194 12.44 -3.86 5.37
C GLY A 194 13.93 -4.00 5.09
N SER A 195 14.80 -3.36 5.88
CA SER A 195 16.26 -3.33 5.68
C SER A 195 16.88 -4.72 5.76
N TRP A 196 16.44 -5.54 6.68
CA TRP A 196 16.93 -6.91 6.86
C TRP A 196 16.59 -7.83 5.68
N MET A 197 15.57 -7.53 4.89
CA MET A 197 15.18 -8.28 3.70
C MET A 197 16.10 -8.02 2.50
N VAL A 198 16.79 -6.88 2.45
CA VAL A 198 17.61 -6.47 1.29
C VAL A 198 18.64 -7.54 0.90
N PRO A 199 19.48 -8.08 1.82
CA PRO A 199 20.46 -9.12 1.46
C PRO A 199 19.78 -10.42 1.02
N LEU A 200 18.63 -10.75 1.59
CA LEU A 200 17.86 -11.93 1.22
C LEU A 200 17.34 -11.82 -0.21
N LEU A 201 16.70 -10.70 -0.55
CA LEU A 201 16.17 -10.48 -1.90
C LEU A 201 17.28 -10.39 -2.94
N ARG A 202 18.40 -9.74 -2.64
CA ARG A 202 19.56 -9.68 -3.56
C ARG A 202 20.14 -11.06 -3.86
N ARG A 203 20.15 -11.97 -2.87
CA ARG A 203 20.62 -13.34 -3.05
C ARG A 203 19.68 -14.16 -3.96
N THR A 204 18.40 -13.84 -3.96
CA THR A 204 17.38 -14.52 -4.78
C THR A 204 17.09 -13.79 -6.09
N ARG A 205 17.69 -12.64 -6.32
CA ARG A 205 17.53 -11.85 -7.55
C ARG A 205 17.91 -12.65 -8.79
N GLY A 206 17.13 -12.54 -9.85
CA GLY A 206 17.32 -13.25 -11.11
C GLY A 206 16.93 -14.74 -11.08
N ARG A 207 16.47 -15.23 -9.93
CA ARG A 207 15.86 -16.57 -9.85
C ARG A 207 14.37 -16.45 -10.07
N THR A 208 13.90 -16.95 -11.21
CA THR A 208 12.47 -17.11 -11.42
C THR A 208 11.92 -18.18 -10.48
N ARG A 209 10.72 -17.98 -9.99
CA ARG A 209 9.94 -18.99 -9.30
C ARG A 209 8.86 -19.59 -10.20
N ALA A 210 8.68 -19.06 -11.40
CA ALA A 210 7.81 -19.67 -12.38
C ALA A 210 8.34 -21.04 -12.81
N LEU A 211 7.45 -22.00 -12.94
CA LEU A 211 7.71 -23.31 -13.52
C LEU A 211 7.03 -23.37 -14.90
N PRO A 212 7.51 -24.24 -15.82
CA PRO A 212 6.86 -24.42 -17.10
C PRO A 212 5.38 -24.75 -16.95
N GLY A 213 4.51 -23.93 -17.57
CA GLY A 213 3.05 -24.08 -17.51
C GLY A 213 2.37 -23.41 -16.31
N ASP A 214 3.11 -22.70 -15.46
CA ASP A 214 2.50 -21.92 -14.38
C ASP A 214 1.66 -20.75 -14.93
N THR A 215 0.56 -20.46 -14.22
CA THR A 215 -0.13 -19.18 -14.36
C THR A 215 0.56 -18.10 -13.51
N PRO A 216 0.32 -16.80 -13.78
CA PRO A 216 0.80 -15.72 -12.94
C PRO A 216 0.42 -15.89 -11.45
N GLU A 217 -0.80 -16.33 -11.18
CA GLU A 217 -1.32 -16.59 -9.82
C GLU A 217 -0.53 -17.68 -9.11
N ALA A 218 -0.26 -18.79 -9.79
CA ALA A 218 0.54 -19.89 -9.24
C ALA A 218 1.96 -19.45 -8.92
N THR A 219 2.57 -18.67 -9.81
CA THR A 219 3.90 -18.09 -9.59
C THR A 219 3.87 -17.12 -8.41
N TYR A 220 2.90 -16.23 -8.36
CA TYR A 220 2.74 -15.27 -7.25
C TYR A 220 2.55 -15.99 -5.91
N ALA A 221 1.68 -16.99 -5.84
CA ALA A 221 1.48 -17.81 -4.65
C ALA A 221 2.80 -18.44 -4.15
N ARG A 222 3.67 -18.83 -5.08
CA ARG A 222 4.98 -19.40 -4.74
C ARG A 222 5.95 -18.36 -4.19
N TYR A 223 5.87 -17.11 -4.63
CA TYR A 223 6.62 -16.00 -4.04
C TYR A 223 6.16 -15.68 -2.61
N LEU A 224 4.88 -15.89 -2.31
CA LEU A 224 4.33 -15.69 -0.97
C LEU A 224 4.63 -16.83 0.00
N GLN A 225 5.11 -17.97 -0.49
CA GLN A 225 5.43 -19.10 0.38
C GLN A 225 6.58 -18.73 1.33
N LEU A 226 6.27 -18.75 2.61
CA LEU A 226 7.28 -18.62 3.65
C LEU A 226 8.00 -19.95 3.85
N PRO A 227 9.30 -19.92 4.20
CA PRO A 227 9.96 -21.13 4.67
C PRO A 227 9.19 -21.72 5.86
N PRO A 228 9.34 -23.04 6.12
CA PRO A 228 8.61 -23.70 7.20
C PRO A 228 8.96 -23.10 8.58
N TRP A 229 8.14 -23.46 9.57
CA TRP A 229 8.40 -23.08 10.96
C TRP A 229 9.87 -23.34 11.35
N PRO A 230 10.59 -22.40 12.03
CA PRO A 230 10.07 -21.20 12.70
C PRO A 230 10.17 -19.89 11.87
N ALA A 231 10.41 -19.94 10.56
CA ALA A 231 10.66 -18.75 9.75
C ALA A 231 9.57 -17.64 9.86
N PRO A 232 8.26 -17.95 9.90
CA PRO A 232 7.24 -16.91 10.08
C PRO A 232 7.40 -16.12 11.39
N LEU A 233 7.83 -16.79 12.48
CA LEU A 233 8.09 -16.12 13.76
C LEU A 233 9.35 -15.24 13.68
N ILE A 234 10.38 -15.71 13.02
CA ILE A 234 11.63 -14.95 12.80
C ILE A 234 11.33 -13.69 12.00
N PHE A 235 10.52 -13.78 10.94
CA PHE A 235 10.13 -12.62 10.14
C PHE A 235 9.33 -11.60 10.96
N ARG A 236 8.37 -12.07 11.75
CA ARG A 236 7.60 -11.20 12.66
C ARG A 236 8.49 -10.48 13.66
N ALA A 237 9.44 -11.21 14.27
CA ALA A 237 10.40 -10.65 15.21
C ALA A 237 11.34 -9.64 14.54
N ALA A 238 11.86 -9.95 13.34
CA ALA A 238 12.75 -9.08 12.59
C ALA A 238 12.05 -7.74 12.23
N PHE A 239 10.81 -7.78 11.77
CA PHE A 239 10.02 -6.57 11.52
C PHE A 239 9.75 -5.78 12.80
N ALA A 240 9.42 -6.45 13.91
CA ALA A 240 9.17 -5.79 15.18
C ALA A 240 10.42 -5.08 15.72
N LEU A 241 11.59 -5.72 15.63
CA LEU A 241 12.87 -5.14 16.05
C LEU A 241 13.34 -3.96 15.17
N GLU A 242 12.93 -3.96 13.91
CA GLU A 242 13.28 -2.88 12.97
C GLU A 242 12.35 -1.67 13.08
N GLN A 243 11.12 -1.84 13.55
CA GLN A 243 10.05 -0.84 13.46
C GLN A 243 10.44 0.53 14.01
N ASP A 244 10.98 0.60 15.23
CA ASP A 244 11.37 1.87 15.83
C ASP A 244 12.50 2.56 15.09
N ARG A 245 13.46 1.78 14.56
CA ARG A 245 14.57 2.29 13.75
C ARG A 245 14.08 2.84 12.42
N ALA A 246 13.10 2.18 11.79
CA ALA A 246 12.46 2.67 10.58
C ALA A 246 11.74 3.99 10.86
N LEU A 247 10.87 4.02 11.87
CA LEU A 247 10.12 5.20 12.26
C LEU A 247 11.00 6.38 12.71
N ALA A 248 12.18 6.10 13.26
CA ALA A 248 13.20 7.11 13.56
C ALA A 248 13.99 7.59 12.34
N GLY A 249 13.78 6.99 11.15
CA GLY A 249 14.52 7.32 9.92
C GLY A 249 16.00 6.90 9.96
N SER A 250 16.38 5.99 10.87
CA SER A 250 17.79 5.62 11.09
C SER A 250 18.29 4.52 10.15
N LEU A 251 17.41 3.93 9.32
CA LEU A 251 17.79 2.92 8.34
C LEU A 251 18.39 3.60 7.11
N LYS A 252 19.46 3.00 6.56
CA LYS A 252 20.16 3.53 5.37
C LYS A 252 19.66 2.93 4.05
N ARG A 253 18.88 1.86 4.12
CA ARG A 253 18.26 1.18 2.98
C ARG A 253 17.15 0.25 3.46
N GLY A 254 16.23 -0.10 2.57
CA GLY A 254 15.14 -1.04 2.83
C GLY A 254 14.51 -1.51 1.54
N THR A 255 13.64 -2.52 1.61
CA THR A 255 12.89 -3.02 0.45
C THR A 255 11.71 -2.15 0.11
N SER A 256 11.33 -1.26 1.01
CA SER A 256 10.26 -0.28 0.83
C SER A 256 10.70 1.10 1.32
N LEU A 257 10.12 2.14 0.73
CA LEU A 257 10.17 3.52 1.17
C LEU A 257 8.80 3.95 1.65
N PHE A 258 8.76 4.71 2.74
CA PHE A 258 7.59 5.42 3.20
C PHE A 258 7.81 6.92 3.04
N ALA A 259 6.78 7.63 2.62
CA ALA A 259 6.72 9.09 2.59
C ALA A 259 5.53 9.55 3.44
N VAL A 260 5.74 10.62 4.17
CA VAL A 260 4.71 11.30 4.97
C VAL A 260 4.68 12.75 4.54
N ALA A 261 3.50 13.21 4.17
CA ALA A 261 3.24 14.57 3.77
C ALA A 261 1.96 15.09 4.43
N HIS A 262 1.79 16.39 4.46
CA HIS A 262 0.55 17.00 4.91
C HIS A 262 0.05 18.02 3.90
N LYS A 263 -1.26 18.28 3.93
CA LYS A 263 -1.89 19.36 3.17
C LYS A 263 -1.77 20.65 3.97
N PRO A 264 -1.21 21.73 3.39
CA PRO A 264 -1.11 23.02 4.06
C PRO A 264 -2.45 23.64 4.41
#